data_92b9e51ee75e64bc34cbf9d036b3bd6f
#
_entry.id   92b9e51ee75e64bc34cbf9d036b3bd6f
#
_cell.length_a   1.000
_cell.length_b   1.000
_cell.length_c   1.000
_cell.angle_alpha   90.00
_cell.angle_beta   90.00
_cell.angle_gamma   90.00
#
_symmetry.space_group_name_H-M   'P 1'
#
loop_
_entity.id
_entity.type
_entity.pdbx_description
1 polymer ?
#
loop_
_entity_poly.entity_id
_entity_poly.type
_entity_poly.pdbx_seq_one_letter_code
_entity_poly.pdbx_strand_id
1 'polypeptide(L)'
;GLSGLSAGFFFHDNAGPGSRGLILDNHDDFGGHAKRNEFSYGNRTLLLNGGTSNLEATHHYSTVARTLLATVGLDLERAEAADATSRSFYRSLGLTGSTFFSREIFGDDRLVTGSASGFGPNGDRQGWLAQTPLSENVRRDIVRLEEIGATVDGWSGLSDGERKTRLARMSYATFLLNHARVRPEVIPFYDDRPKGLFCV
;
A
#
# COMPACT_ATOMS: atom_id res chain seq x y z
N GLY A 1 16.51 2.67 13.72
CA GLY A 1 15.14 2.38 13.36
C GLY A 1 14.81 0.90 13.52
N LEU A 2 13.63 0.45 13.05
CA LEU A 2 13.12 -0.93 13.21
C LEU A 2 14.09 -2.00 12.72
N SER A 3 14.77 -1.79 11.60
CA SER A 3 15.75 -2.75 11.06
C SER A 3 16.93 -2.98 12.01
N GLY A 4 17.47 -1.90 12.60
CA GLY A 4 18.57 -2.02 13.58
C GLY A 4 18.14 -2.72 14.86
N LEU A 5 16.94 -2.43 15.35
CA LEU A 5 16.37 -3.08 16.53
C LEU A 5 16.11 -4.58 16.25
N SER A 6 15.56 -4.93 15.12
CA SER A 6 15.34 -6.32 14.70
C SER A 6 16.66 -7.07 14.54
N ALA A 7 17.68 -6.44 13.93
CA ALA A 7 19.02 -7.03 13.82
C ALA A 7 19.64 -7.26 15.20
N GLY A 8 19.50 -6.31 16.13
CA GLY A 8 19.96 -6.46 17.50
C GLY A 8 19.26 -7.60 18.23
N PHE A 9 17.95 -7.75 18.07
CA PHE A 9 17.17 -8.84 18.62
C PHE A 9 17.70 -10.20 18.15
N PHE A 10 17.80 -10.42 16.84
CA PHE A 10 18.29 -11.69 16.31
C PHE A 10 19.78 -11.94 16.59
N PHE A 11 20.59 -10.87 16.67
CA PHE A 11 21.98 -11.00 17.08
C PHE A 11 22.06 -11.51 18.53
N HIS A 12 21.30 -10.94 19.44
CA HIS A 12 21.27 -11.36 20.85
C HIS A 12 20.87 -12.83 20.99
N ASP A 13 19.87 -13.27 20.22
CA ASP A 13 19.36 -14.65 20.25
C ASP A 13 20.37 -15.68 19.70
N ASN A 14 21.20 -15.28 18.73
CA ASN A 14 22.07 -16.20 18.00
C ASN A 14 23.56 -16.05 18.32
N ALA A 15 23.98 -14.94 18.91
CA ALA A 15 25.37 -14.72 19.29
C ALA A 15 25.60 -15.26 20.70
N GLY A 16 26.52 -16.15 20.87
CA GLY A 16 26.80 -16.80 22.16
C GLY A 16 27.02 -15.85 23.35
N PRO A 17 27.07 -16.38 24.58
CA PRO A 17 27.24 -15.59 25.81
C PRO A 17 28.46 -14.68 25.75
N GLY A 18 28.31 -13.44 26.15
CA GLY A 18 29.39 -12.43 26.15
C GLY A 18 29.51 -11.61 24.86
N SER A 19 28.71 -11.90 23.82
CA SER A 19 28.64 -11.06 22.64
C SER A 19 28.06 -9.69 22.97
N ARG A 20 28.63 -8.63 22.37
CA ARG A 20 28.21 -7.25 22.57
C ARG A 20 27.78 -6.63 21.26
N GLY A 21 26.61 -6.00 21.24
CA GLY A 21 26.07 -5.25 20.10
C GLY A 21 25.91 -3.78 20.45
N LEU A 22 26.08 -2.90 19.48
CA LEU A 22 25.78 -1.49 19.59
C LEU A 22 24.85 -1.10 18.44
N ILE A 23 23.68 -0.53 18.80
CA ILE A 23 22.74 0.02 17.82
C ILE A 23 22.89 1.53 17.87
N LEU A 24 23.21 2.14 16.73
CA LEU A 24 23.32 3.58 16.58
C LEU A 24 22.06 4.16 15.95
N ASP A 25 21.60 5.28 16.48
CA ASP A 25 20.53 6.09 15.92
C ASP A 25 20.95 7.57 15.97
N ASN A 26 20.55 8.38 15.00
CA ASN A 26 20.87 9.81 14.97
C ASN A 26 19.72 10.69 15.48
N HIS A 27 18.64 10.05 15.96
CA HIS A 27 17.52 10.74 16.60
C HIS A 27 17.73 10.86 18.11
N ASP A 28 16.89 11.65 18.75
CA ASP A 28 16.86 11.85 20.20
C ASP A 28 16.33 10.63 20.99
N ASP A 29 15.72 9.66 20.28
CA ASP A 29 15.18 8.42 20.84
C ASP A 29 15.35 7.28 19.82
N PHE A 30 15.19 6.03 20.28
CA PHE A 30 15.25 4.85 19.40
C PHE A 30 13.99 4.69 18.54
N GLY A 31 14.08 3.91 17.46
CA GLY A 31 12.95 3.59 16.59
C GLY A 31 12.98 4.25 15.21
N GLY A 32 13.78 5.30 15.02
CA GLY A 32 13.85 6.03 13.76
C GLY A 32 12.49 6.67 13.42
N HIS A 33 11.97 6.42 12.23
CA HIS A 33 10.65 6.94 11.81
C HIS A 33 9.48 6.32 12.59
N ALA A 34 9.65 5.14 13.18
CA ALA A 34 8.64 4.50 14.03
C ALA A 34 8.66 5.06 15.46
N LYS A 35 8.78 6.38 15.59
CA LYS A 35 8.87 7.07 16.86
C LYS A 35 7.50 7.11 17.55
N ARG A 36 7.51 6.88 18.86
CA ARG A 36 6.37 7.13 19.73
C ARG A 36 6.39 8.59 20.16
N ASN A 37 5.38 9.36 19.78
CA ASN A 37 5.23 10.74 20.23
C ASN A 37 4.25 10.81 21.38
N GLU A 38 4.70 11.41 22.49
CA GLU A 38 3.91 11.62 23.69
C GLU A 38 3.66 13.10 23.90
N PHE A 39 2.40 13.46 24.08
CA PHE A 39 1.98 14.83 24.36
C PHE A 39 1.17 14.87 25.64
N SER A 40 1.51 15.76 26.55
CA SER A 40 0.77 15.97 27.79
C SER A 40 -0.23 17.11 27.60
N TYR A 41 -1.51 16.85 27.89
CA TYR A 41 -2.57 17.84 27.90
C TYR A 41 -3.42 17.68 29.18
N GLY A 42 -3.32 18.64 30.08
CA GLY A 42 -3.88 18.50 31.42
C GLY A 42 -3.34 17.27 32.13
N ASN A 43 -4.23 16.40 32.62
CA ASN A 43 -3.86 15.14 33.29
C ASN A 43 -3.84 13.92 32.35
N ARG A 44 -3.78 14.15 31.02
CA ARG A 44 -3.83 13.07 30.03
C ARG A 44 -2.54 13.06 29.22
N THR A 45 -2.02 11.86 28.97
CA THR A 45 -0.98 11.65 27.97
C THR A 45 -1.65 11.16 26.66
N LEU A 46 -1.38 11.87 25.59
CA LEU A 46 -1.82 11.51 24.24
C LEU A 46 -0.64 10.86 23.52
N LEU A 47 -0.88 9.68 22.97
CA LEU A 47 0.10 8.94 22.18
C LEU A 47 -0.25 9.11 20.70
N LEU A 48 0.70 9.60 19.92
CA LEU A 48 0.54 9.77 18.48
C LEU A 48 1.64 9.02 17.73
N ASN A 49 1.31 8.62 16.52
CA ASN A 49 2.26 7.96 15.64
C ASN A 49 3.38 8.92 15.20
N GLY A 50 4.56 8.34 14.95
CA GLY A 50 5.66 9.01 14.26
C GLY A 50 5.49 8.92 12.73
N GLY A 51 6.56 8.57 12.03
CA GLY A 51 6.56 8.36 10.58
C GLY A 51 5.91 7.06 10.11
N THR A 52 5.51 6.17 11.02
CA THR A 52 4.79 4.93 10.71
C THR A 52 3.46 4.91 11.46
N SER A 53 2.40 4.51 10.77
CA SER A 53 1.05 4.49 11.36
C SER A 53 0.41 3.12 11.39
N ASN A 54 0.70 2.26 10.40
CA ASN A 54 -0.03 1.02 10.19
C ASN A 54 0.89 -0.19 10.05
N LEU A 55 0.37 -1.35 10.42
CA LEU A 55 0.89 -2.65 10.01
C LEU A 55 0.06 -3.10 8.80
N GLU A 56 0.62 -2.94 7.60
CA GLU A 56 -0.11 -3.26 6.38
C GLU A 56 0.18 -4.68 5.89
N ALA A 57 -0.84 -5.31 5.28
CA ALA A 57 -0.73 -6.60 4.62
C ALA A 57 -0.08 -7.70 5.50
N THR A 58 -0.46 -7.77 6.77
CA THR A 58 0.08 -8.69 7.77
C THR A 58 0.03 -10.16 7.35
N HIS A 59 -0.93 -10.51 6.47
CA HIS A 59 -1.03 -11.85 5.89
C HIS A 59 0.14 -12.23 4.97
N HIS A 60 0.88 -11.25 4.45
CA HIS A 60 2.10 -11.48 3.66
C HIS A 60 3.39 -11.54 4.51
N TYR A 61 3.30 -11.33 5.81
CA TYR A 61 4.48 -11.36 6.67
C TYR A 61 5.12 -12.75 6.72
N SER A 62 6.44 -12.78 6.60
CA SER A 62 7.21 -14.02 6.76
C SER A 62 7.06 -14.59 8.17
N THR A 63 7.33 -15.88 8.34
CA THR A 63 7.35 -16.53 9.66
C THR A 63 8.30 -15.79 10.61
N VAL A 64 9.47 -15.35 10.13
CA VAL A 64 10.45 -14.60 10.93
C VAL A 64 9.84 -13.29 11.46
N ALA A 65 9.18 -12.50 10.60
CA ALA A 65 8.53 -11.27 11.01
C ALA A 65 7.39 -11.51 12.00
N ARG A 66 6.55 -12.52 11.76
CA ARG A 66 5.47 -12.90 12.69
C ARG A 66 6.00 -13.33 14.05
N THR A 67 7.06 -14.15 14.07
CA THR A 67 7.69 -14.59 15.32
C THR A 67 8.26 -13.41 16.10
N LEU A 68 8.95 -12.48 15.44
CA LEU A 68 9.47 -11.28 16.08
C LEU A 68 8.35 -10.47 16.74
N LEU A 69 7.27 -10.18 15.98
CA LEU A 69 6.14 -9.41 16.48
C LEU A 69 5.46 -10.09 17.67
N ALA A 70 5.24 -11.42 17.60
CA ALA A 70 4.68 -12.18 18.71
C ALA A 70 5.59 -12.15 19.95
N THR A 71 6.92 -12.25 19.76
CA THR A 71 7.89 -12.22 20.87
C THR A 71 7.90 -10.87 21.59
N VAL A 72 7.71 -9.76 20.86
CA VAL A 72 7.59 -8.43 21.46
C VAL A 72 6.17 -8.13 21.99
N GLY A 73 5.28 -9.12 21.98
CA GLY A 73 3.94 -9.03 22.57
C GLY A 73 2.88 -8.41 21.66
N LEU A 74 3.13 -8.33 20.34
CA LEU A 74 2.15 -7.82 19.38
C LEU A 74 1.27 -8.97 18.87
N ASP A 75 -0.02 -8.87 19.14
CA ASP A 75 -1.05 -9.76 18.64
C ASP A 75 -1.60 -9.21 17.32
N LEU A 76 -1.25 -9.86 16.21
CA LEU A 76 -1.65 -9.44 14.87
C LEU A 76 -3.16 -9.58 14.64
N GLU A 77 -3.79 -10.63 15.17
CA GLU A 77 -5.23 -10.85 15.01
C GLU A 77 -6.02 -9.74 15.72
N ARG A 78 -5.60 -9.40 16.92
CA ARG A 78 -6.17 -8.28 17.67
C ARG A 78 -5.97 -6.93 16.97
N ALA A 79 -4.80 -6.71 16.37
CA ALA A 79 -4.50 -5.50 15.60
C ALA A 79 -5.39 -5.40 14.34
N GLU A 80 -5.58 -6.49 13.61
CA GLU A 80 -6.47 -6.56 12.45
C GLU A 80 -7.94 -6.33 12.81
N ALA A 81 -8.39 -6.89 13.93
CA ALA A 81 -9.74 -6.67 14.43
C ALA A 81 -9.99 -5.21 14.83
N ALA A 82 -8.99 -4.56 15.45
CA ALA A 82 -9.07 -3.14 15.80
C ALA A 82 -9.14 -2.24 14.56
N ASP A 83 -8.36 -2.56 13.51
CA ASP A 83 -8.39 -1.84 12.24
C ASP A 83 -9.74 -2.01 11.51
N ALA A 84 -10.32 -3.22 11.51
CA ALA A 84 -11.66 -3.46 10.97
C ALA A 84 -12.73 -2.62 11.68
N THR A 85 -12.63 -2.47 13.01
CA THR A 85 -13.51 -1.61 13.80
C THR A 85 -13.35 -0.14 13.40
N SER A 86 -12.13 0.33 13.22
CA SER A 86 -11.82 1.69 12.79
C SER A 86 -12.43 2.01 11.41
N ARG A 87 -12.29 1.09 10.47
CA ARG A 87 -12.90 1.22 9.12
C ARG A 87 -14.43 1.26 9.17
N SER A 88 -15.05 0.48 10.06
CA SER A 88 -16.50 0.47 10.22
C SER A 88 -17.03 1.78 10.80
N PHE A 89 -16.25 2.49 11.63
CA PHE A 89 -16.61 3.77 12.20
C PHE A 89 -16.87 4.83 11.12
N TYR A 90 -15.96 5.00 10.15
CA TYR A 90 -16.18 5.95 9.06
C TYR A 90 -17.41 5.62 8.23
N ARG A 91 -17.65 4.34 7.98
CA ARG A 91 -18.84 3.87 7.28
C ARG A 91 -20.12 4.17 8.05
N SER A 92 -20.11 4.05 9.38
CA SER A 92 -21.26 4.38 10.23
C SER A 92 -21.64 5.86 10.19
N LEU A 93 -20.70 6.74 9.83
CA LEU A 93 -20.93 8.16 9.60
C LEU A 93 -21.39 8.47 8.17
N GLY A 94 -21.66 7.45 7.35
CA GLY A 94 -22.02 7.63 5.93
C GLY A 94 -20.84 8.08 5.06
N LEU A 95 -19.61 8.07 5.59
CA LEU A 95 -18.43 8.43 4.84
C LEU A 95 -17.96 7.24 3.99
N THR A 96 -17.62 7.53 2.75
CA THR A 96 -17.07 6.56 1.81
C THR A 96 -15.93 7.16 1.01
N GLY A 97 -15.03 6.31 0.54
CA GLY A 97 -13.97 6.76 -0.36
C GLY A 97 -14.55 7.32 -1.65
N SER A 98 -13.85 8.28 -2.23
CA SER A 98 -14.19 8.86 -3.53
C SER A 98 -12.93 9.12 -4.34
N THR A 99 -13.05 9.10 -5.67
CA THR A 99 -11.97 9.48 -6.58
C THR A 99 -12.33 10.81 -7.23
N PHE A 100 -11.40 11.77 -7.13
CA PHE A 100 -11.54 13.05 -7.80
C PHE A 100 -10.78 13.02 -9.13
N PHE A 101 -11.47 13.37 -10.19
CA PHE A 101 -10.93 13.59 -11.52
C PHE A 101 -10.81 15.09 -11.75
N SER A 102 -9.60 15.58 -12.02
CA SER A 102 -9.37 17.01 -12.22
C SER A 102 -9.56 17.40 -13.68
N ARG A 103 -10.03 18.62 -13.90
CA ARG A 103 -10.22 19.19 -15.23
C ARG A 103 -8.94 19.27 -16.03
N GLU A 104 -7.82 19.54 -15.38
CA GLU A 104 -6.50 19.67 -16.03
C GLU A 104 -6.10 18.38 -16.74
N ILE A 105 -6.45 17.24 -16.16
CA ILE A 105 -6.03 15.92 -16.69
C ILE A 105 -7.17 15.26 -17.49
N PHE A 106 -8.41 15.38 -16.99
CA PHE A 106 -9.55 14.63 -17.52
C PHE A 106 -10.59 15.49 -18.25
N GLY A 107 -10.36 16.82 -18.34
CA GLY A 107 -11.26 17.76 -19.04
C GLY A 107 -12.48 18.20 -18.25
N ASP A 108 -12.76 17.59 -17.08
CA ASP A 108 -13.89 17.91 -16.22
C ASP A 108 -13.56 17.64 -14.75
N ASP A 109 -13.99 18.53 -13.85
CA ASP A 109 -13.87 18.32 -12.41
C ASP A 109 -15.02 17.44 -11.94
N ARG A 110 -14.71 16.23 -11.54
CA ARG A 110 -15.72 15.25 -11.15
C ARG A 110 -15.29 14.41 -9.94
N LEU A 111 -16.17 14.39 -8.93
CA LEU A 111 -16.03 13.48 -7.79
C LEU A 111 -16.90 12.25 -8.02
N VAL A 112 -16.29 11.07 -8.05
CA VAL A 112 -16.98 9.79 -8.22
C VAL A 112 -16.86 8.98 -6.94
N THR A 113 -17.99 8.63 -6.34
CA THR A 113 -18.05 7.81 -5.12
C THR A 113 -17.51 6.40 -5.39
N GLY A 114 -16.59 5.95 -4.54
CA GLY A 114 -15.80 4.75 -4.72
C GLY A 114 -14.36 5.08 -5.05
N SER A 115 -13.50 4.08 -5.05
CA SER A 115 -12.07 4.26 -5.35
C SER A 115 -11.67 3.44 -6.56
N ALA A 116 -10.65 3.90 -7.27
CA ALA A 116 -10.04 3.18 -8.38
C ALA A 116 -9.47 1.80 -7.98
N SER A 117 -9.14 1.59 -6.70
CA SER A 117 -8.66 0.31 -6.17
C SER A 117 -9.77 -0.67 -5.80
N GLY A 118 -10.96 -0.17 -5.48
CA GLY A 118 -12.11 -1.02 -5.09
C GLY A 118 -13.31 -0.88 -6.02
N PHE A 119 -13.25 0.02 -6.97
CA PHE A 119 -14.37 0.41 -7.86
C PHE A 119 -15.64 0.79 -7.08
N GLY A 120 -16.80 0.77 -7.46
CA GLY A 120 -17.98 1.25 -6.74
C GLY A 120 -18.22 0.56 -5.38
N PRO A 121 -19.17 1.07 -4.57
CA PRO A 121 -19.43 0.61 -3.21
C PRO A 121 -19.72 -0.89 -3.07
N ASN A 122 -20.20 -1.52 -4.13
CA ASN A 122 -20.60 -2.94 -4.17
C ASN A 122 -19.70 -3.78 -5.10
N GLY A 123 -18.51 -3.29 -5.47
CA GLY A 123 -17.64 -3.96 -6.43
C GLY A 123 -18.11 -3.84 -7.88
N ASP A 124 -19.13 -3.00 -8.16
CA ASP A 124 -19.60 -2.71 -9.52
C ASP A 124 -18.60 -1.81 -10.25
N ARG A 125 -17.65 -2.44 -10.90
CA ARG A 125 -16.60 -1.78 -11.67
C ARG A 125 -17.16 -1.02 -12.86
N GLN A 126 -18.05 -1.63 -13.61
CA GLN A 126 -18.60 -1.03 -14.84
C GLN A 126 -19.48 0.17 -14.52
N GLY A 127 -20.35 0.05 -13.53
CA GLY A 127 -21.18 1.16 -13.07
C GLY A 127 -20.36 2.31 -12.48
N TRP A 128 -19.27 2.00 -11.78
CA TRP A 128 -18.35 3.03 -11.27
C TRP A 128 -17.65 3.75 -12.43
N LEU A 129 -17.07 3.01 -13.38
CA LEU A 129 -16.39 3.58 -14.54
C LEU A 129 -17.34 4.41 -15.41
N ALA A 130 -18.61 4.04 -15.52
CA ALA A 130 -19.60 4.79 -16.26
C ALA A 130 -19.83 6.21 -15.73
N GLN A 131 -19.56 6.45 -14.45
CA GLN A 131 -19.70 7.77 -13.79
C GLN A 131 -18.45 8.64 -13.98
N THR A 132 -17.34 8.08 -14.44
CA THR A 132 -16.07 8.82 -14.63
C THR A 132 -16.10 9.66 -15.90
N PRO A 133 -15.26 10.72 -16.02
CA PRO A 133 -15.12 11.51 -17.24
C PRO A 133 -14.30 10.80 -18.33
N LEU A 134 -13.97 9.53 -18.14
CA LEU A 134 -13.19 8.73 -19.11
C LEU A 134 -14.03 8.36 -20.34
N SER A 135 -13.40 8.31 -21.50
CA SER A 135 -14.06 7.83 -22.71
C SER A 135 -14.42 6.34 -22.61
N GLU A 136 -15.40 5.90 -23.36
CA GLU A 136 -15.83 4.49 -23.39
C GLU A 136 -14.68 3.55 -23.77
N ASN A 137 -13.82 3.95 -24.69
CA ASN A 137 -12.66 3.17 -25.08
C ASN A 137 -11.66 2.99 -23.93
N VAL A 138 -11.39 4.06 -23.16
CA VAL A 138 -10.52 4.03 -21.97
C VAL A 138 -11.14 3.14 -20.90
N ARG A 139 -12.44 3.26 -20.64
CA ARG A 139 -13.15 2.40 -19.68
C ARG A 139 -13.03 0.92 -20.03
N ARG A 140 -13.20 0.57 -21.30
CA ARG A 140 -13.05 -0.82 -21.78
C ARG A 140 -11.62 -1.34 -21.60
N ASP A 141 -10.61 -0.51 -21.87
CA ASP A 141 -9.22 -0.91 -21.67
C ASP A 141 -8.90 -1.10 -20.18
N ILE A 142 -9.45 -0.27 -19.28
CA ILE A 142 -9.30 -0.44 -17.83
C ILE A 142 -9.94 -1.75 -17.36
N VAL A 143 -11.17 -2.05 -17.80
CA VAL A 143 -11.83 -3.32 -17.46
C VAL A 143 -10.99 -4.51 -17.91
N ARG A 144 -10.54 -4.48 -19.17
CA ARG A 144 -9.70 -5.54 -19.74
C ARG A 144 -8.37 -5.70 -18.97
N LEU A 145 -7.74 -4.60 -18.58
CA LEU A 145 -6.49 -4.62 -17.85
C LEU A 145 -6.63 -5.33 -16.48
N GLU A 146 -7.72 -5.07 -15.78
CA GLU A 146 -8.02 -5.68 -14.49
C GLU A 146 -8.43 -7.16 -14.60
N GLU A 147 -8.98 -7.57 -15.74
CA GLU A 147 -9.34 -8.96 -16.02
C GLU A 147 -8.15 -9.80 -16.48
N ILE A 148 -7.21 -9.21 -17.19
CA ILE A 148 -6.00 -9.90 -17.68
C ILE A 148 -5.15 -10.43 -16.51
N GLY A 149 -5.14 -9.74 -15.38
CA GLY A 149 -4.35 -10.15 -14.22
C GLY A 149 -2.87 -10.38 -14.58
N ALA A 150 -2.35 -11.55 -14.23
CA ALA A 150 -0.96 -11.92 -14.52
C ALA A 150 -0.73 -12.47 -15.93
N THR A 151 -1.77 -12.63 -16.77
CA THR A 151 -1.67 -13.18 -18.11
C THR A 151 -1.46 -12.07 -19.15
N VAL A 152 -0.23 -11.66 -19.32
CA VAL A 152 0.18 -10.75 -20.41
C VAL A 152 0.70 -11.58 -21.58
N ASP A 153 0.30 -11.22 -22.78
CA ASP A 153 0.75 -11.87 -23.99
C ASP A 153 2.28 -11.94 -24.08
N GLY A 154 2.81 -13.16 -24.39
CA GLY A 154 4.23 -13.42 -24.47
C GLY A 154 4.96 -13.60 -23.13
N TRP A 155 4.22 -13.66 -22.00
CA TRP A 155 4.76 -13.93 -20.66
C TRP A 155 4.31 -15.29 -20.11
N SER A 156 3.49 -16.02 -20.86
CA SER A 156 3.15 -17.41 -20.57
C SER A 156 4.43 -18.25 -20.63
N GLY A 157 4.71 -19.01 -19.58
CA GLY A 157 5.93 -19.83 -19.49
C GLY A 157 7.11 -19.16 -18.78
N LEU A 158 7.05 -17.88 -18.46
CA LEU A 158 8.06 -17.25 -17.59
C LEU A 158 7.80 -17.61 -16.14
N SER A 159 8.86 -17.92 -15.41
CA SER A 159 8.84 -18.00 -13.96
C SER A 159 8.59 -16.64 -13.33
N ASP A 160 8.14 -16.60 -12.07
CA ASP A 160 7.90 -15.34 -11.35
C ASP A 160 9.18 -14.51 -11.21
N GLY A 161 10.35 -15.16 -11.07
CA GLY A 161 11.65 -14.48 -11.04
C GLY A 161 11.98 -13.77 -12.36
N GLU A 162 11.69 -14.40 -13.50
CA GLU A 162 11.88 -13.80 -14.83
C GLU A 162 10.91 -12.66 -15.07
N ARG A 163 9.63 -12.82 -14.67
CA ARG A 163 8.62 -11.75 -14.74
C ARG A 163 9.06 -10.56 -13.90
N LYS A 164 9.47 -10.78 -12.65
CA LYS A 164 9.98 -9.73 -11.78
C LYS A 164 11.18 -9.00 -12.37
N THR A 165 12.14 -9.74 -12.95
CA THR A 165 13.32 -9.17 -13.58
C THR A 165 12.97 -8.31 -14.80
N ARG A 166 12.00 -8.73 -15.61
CA ARG A 166 11.55 -7.94 -16.76
C ARG A 166 10.83 -6.66 -16.31
N LEU A 167 9.90 -6.76 -15.35
CA LEU A 167 9.18 -5.62 -14.80
C LEU A 167 10.11 -4.58 -14.19
N ALA A 168 11.15 -5.01 -13.48
CA ALA A 168 12.13 -4.11 -12.86
C ALA A 168 12.96 -3.28 -13.89
N ARG A 169 12.92 -3.65 -15.17
CA ARG A 169 13.70 -2.99 -16.25
C ARG A 169 12.85 -2.12 -17.16
N MET A 170 11.58 -1.91 -16.85
CA MET A 170 10.70 -1.09 -17.67
C MET A 170 9.85 -0.17 -16.79
N SER A 171 9.42 0.97 -17.34
CA SER A 171 8.45 1.81 -16.67
C SER A 171 7.05 1.18 -16.71
N TYR A 172 6.20 1.56 -15.76
CA TYR A 172 4.81 1.10 -15.74
C TYR A 172 4.06 1.52 -17.02
N ALA A 173 4.30 2.74 -17.51
CA ALA A 173 3.74 3.19 -18.79
C ALA A 173 4.19 2.30 -19.96
N THR A 174 5.47 1.91 -20.03
CA THR A 174 5.97 0.97 -21.06
C THR A 174 5.26 -0.38 -20.96
N PHE A 175 5.07 -0.89 -19.74
CA PHE A 175 4.30 -2.13 -19.53
C PHE A 175 2.86 -2.00 -20.04
N LEU A 176 2.16 -0.93 -19.68
CA LEU A 176 0.79 -0.69 -20.07
C LEU A 176 0.61 -0.60 -21.59
N LEU A 177 1.48 0.17 -22.26
CA LEU A 177 1.37 0.39 -23.71
C LEU A 177 1.83 -0.82 -24.52
N ASN A 178 2.98 -1.39 -24.19
CA ASN A 178 3.65 -2.36 -25.07
C ASN A 178 3.29 -3.82 -24.75
N HIS A 179 2.95 -4.11 -23.49
CA HIS A 179 2.64 -5.47 -23.04
C HIS A 179 1.15 -5.68 -22.75
N ALA A 180 0.54 -4.77 -21.99
CA ALA A 180 -0.90 -4.81 -21.78
C ALA A 180 -1.71 -4.22 -22.95
N ARG A 181 -1.06 -3.53 -23.89
CA ARG A 181 -1.64 -2.98 -25.12
C ARG A 181 -2.89 -2.13 -24.87
N VAL A 182 -2.83 -1.27 -23.88
CA VAL A 182 -3.86 -0.26 -23.64
C VAL A 182 -3.60 0.97 -24.50
N ARG A 183 -4.63 1.78 -24.72
CA ARG A 183 -4.50 3.09 -25.37
C ARG A 183 -3.71 4.07 -24.51
N PRO A 184 -2.98 5.02 -25.14
CA PRO A 184 -2.23 6.04 -24.40
C PRO A 184 -3.10 6.86 -23.43
N GLU A 185 -4.36 7.07 -23.75
CA GLU A 185 -5.33 7.82 -22.94
C GLU A 185 -5.68 7.12 -21.61
N VAL A 186 -5.25 5.87 -21.42
CA VAL A 186 -5.38 5.14 -20.15
C VAL A 186 -4.29 5.60 -19.15
N ILE A 187 -3.14 6.05 -19.65
CA ILE A 187 -1.97 6.37 -18.82
C ILE A 187 -2.31 7.40 -17.73
N PRO A 188 -2.99 8.52 -18.01
CA PRO A 188 -3.32 9.51 -16.95
C PRO A 188 -4.12 8.94 -15.79
N PHE A 189 -4.89 7.89 -15.99
CA PHE A 189 -5.65 7.22 -14.94
C PHE A 189 -4.74 6.47 -13.94
N TYR A 190 -3.59 5.99 -14.39
CA TYR A 190 -2.66 5.22 -13.57
C TYR A 190 -1.40 6.00 -13.16
N ASP A 191 -1.11 7.14 -13.78
CA ASP A 191 0.18 7.85 -13.66
C ASP A 191 0.54 8.25 -12.22
N ASP A 192 -0.43 8.74 -11.46
CA ASP A 192 -0.21 9.17 -10.08
C ASP A 192 -0.29 8.04 -9.05
N ARG A 193 -0.73 6.87 -9.44
CA ARG A 193 -0.92 5.74 -8.53
C ARG A 193 0.40 5.21 -7.96
N PRO A 194 1.44 4.93 -8.75
CA PRO A 194 2.76 4.57 -8.23
C PRO A 194 3.38 5.69 -7.41
N LYS A 195 3.25 6.94 -7.85
CA LYS A 195 3.78 8.12 -7.15
C LYS A 195 3.19 8.26 -5.75
N GLY A 196 1.87 8.12 -5.61
CA GLY A 196 1.18 8.24 -4.34
C GLY A 196 1.47 7.08 -3.37
N LEU A 197 1.71 5.86 -3.89
CA LEU A 197 1.92 4.67 -3.06
C LEU A 197 3.40 4.41 -2.76
N PHE A 198 4.28 4.68 -3.71
CA PHE A 198 5.69 4.25 -3.65
C PHE A 198 6.68 5.40 -3.75
N CYS A 199 6.23 6.64 -3.89
CA CYS A 199 7.06 7.84 -4.03
C CYS A 199 8.05 7.76 -5.23
N VAL A 200 7.65 7.13 -6.34
CA VAL A 200 8.48 6.91 -7.55
C VAL A 200 7.82 7.51 -8.79
#